data_2611fd57e8c4cb0018ca716270d3f395
#
_entry.id   2611fd57e8c4cb0018ca716270d3f395
#
_cell.length_a   1.000
_cell.length_b   1.000
_cell.length_c   1.000
_cell.angle_alpha   90.00
_cell.angle_beta   90.00
_cell.angle_gamma   90.00
#
_symmetry.space_group_name_H-M   'P 1'
#
loop_
_entity.id
_entity.type
_entity.pdbx_description
1 polymer ?
#
loop_
_entity_poly.entity_id
_entity_poly.type
_entity_poly.pdbx_seq_one_letter_code
_entity_poly.pdbx_strand_id
1 'polypeptide(L)'
;MAALVLAGCGMTAKAPVPAAPDAGSGSAALPGQEAHALRPYPETDEFLQCVPFARTVSGVEIYGDAWTWWKQAEGRYRRGREPRIGAVLALRQTGRLRLGHVAVVVARIDERRLLVSHANWGGDSRTRGKVHTRQPVMDVSPANDWSQLRFMNTQGTFGSVYPAHGFIYPEQAVAALGR
;
A
#
# COMPACT_ATOMS: atom_id res chain seq x y z
N MET A 1 23.34 -56.37 52.56
CA MET A 1 23.68 -54.96 52.54
C MET A 1 22.94 -54.35 51.37
N ALA A 2 21.84 -53.62 51.60
CA ALA A 2 20.98 -53.03 50.58
C ALA A 2 21.30 -51.52 50.59
N ALA A 3 21.73 -50.98 49.43
CA ALA A 3 21.97 -49.59 49.25
C ALA A 3 20.72 -48.94 48.66
N LEU A 4 20.16 -48.00 49.39
CA LEU A 4 18.99 -47.20 49.02
C LEU A 4 19.47 -45.95 48.17
N VAL A 5 19.04 -45.80 46.91
CA VAL A 5 19.30 -44.68 46.08
C VAL A 5 18.08 -43.75 46.15
N LEU A 6 18.27 -42.58 46.73
CA LEU A 6 17.27 -41.51 46.73
C LEU A 6 17.31 -40.76 45.39
N ALA A 7 16.19 -40.79 44.66
CA ALA A 7 15.97 -39.96 43.49
C ALA A 7 15.50 -38.55 43.90
N GLY A 8 16.33 -37.55 43.68
CA GLY A 8 15.97 -36.16 43.89
C GLY A 8 15.15 -35.62 42.71
N CYS A 9 13.90 -35.15 42.96
CA CYS A 9 13.09 -34.38 42.02
C CYS A 9 13.65 -32.97 41.88
N GLY A 10 14.31 -32.70 40.77
CA GLY A 10 14.70 -31.33 40.40
C GLY A 10 13.50 -30.56 39.82
N MET A 11 12.97 -29.60 40.57
CA MET A 11 12.02 -28.63 40.07
C MET A 11 12.75 -27.61 39.16
N THR A 12 12.58 -27.71 37.86
CA THR A 12 13.04 -26.66 36.92
C THR A 12 12.10 -25.48 37.03
N ALA A 13 12.56 -24.40 37.65
CA ALA A 13 11.89 -23.11 37.64
C ALA A 13 11.89 -22.54 36.19
N LYS A 14 10.69 -22.40 35.64
CA LYS A 14 10.47 -21.73 34.34
C LYS A 14 10.85 -20.24 34.48
N ALA A 15 11.90 -19.83 33.79
CA ALA A 15 12.30 -18.39 33.72
C ALA A 15 11.17 -17.54 33.19
N PRO A 16 10.94 -16.31 33.72
CA PRO A 16 9.95 -15.40 33.19
C PRO A 16 10.33 -14.95 31.79
N VAL A 17 9.37 -15.05 30.87
CA VAL A 17 9.49 -14.51 29.51
C VAL A 17 9.54 -12.98 29.63
N PRO A 18 10.53 -12.30 29.07
CA PRO A 18 10.54 -10.84 29.07
C PRO A 18 9.33 -10.33 28.28
N ALA A 19 8.59 -9.39 28.88
CA ALA A 19 7.49 -8.71 28.23
C ALA A 19 8.01 -8.04 26.94
N ALA A 20 7.29 -8.24 25.84
CA ALA A 20 7.55 -7.53 24.61
C ALA A 20 7.43 -6.02 24.87
N PRO A 21 8.34 -5.18 24.35
CA PRO A 21 8.19 -3.75 24.48
C PRO A 21 6.90 -3.30 23.80
N ASP A 22 6.10 -2.52 24.50
CA ASP A 22 4.94 -1.84 23.95
C ASP A 22 5.33 -1.17 22.64
N ALA A 23 4.72 -1.64 21.54
CA ALA A 23 4.82 -0.96 20.26
C ALA A 23 4.08 0.36 20.34
N GLY A 24 4.76 1.36 20.88
CA GLY A 24 4.30 2.74 20.85
C GLY A 24 3.96 3.10 19.41
N SER A 25 2.72 3.51 19.18
CA SER A 25 2.19 4.02 17.92
C SER A 25 2.85 5.35 17.56
N GLY A 26 4.12 5.30 17.22
CA GLY A 26 4.89 6.38 16.65
C GLY A 26 5.27 5.99 15.23
N SER A 27 4.39 6.23 14.26
CA SER A 27 4.79 6.30 12.86
C SER A 27 5.68 7.53 12.71
N ALA A 28 6.98 7.37 12.95
CA ALA A 28 7.95 8.41 12.68
C ALA A 28 7.98 8.63 11.16
N ALA A 29 7.32 9.70 10.72
CA ALA A 29 7.50 10.21 9.37
C ALA A 29 8.97 10.61 9.23
N LEU A 30 9.63 10.07 8.22
CA LEU A 30 10.99 10.49 7.87
C LEU A 30 10.99 12.00 7.61
N PRO A 31 11.97 12.78 8.13
CA PRO A 31 12.00 14.23 7.96
C PRO A 31 12.05 14.58 6.46
N GLY A 32 11.09 15.40 6.01
CA GLY A 32 11.00 15.88 4.62
C GLY A 32 9.89 15.28 3.76
N GLN A 33 9.07 14.38 4.27
CA GLN A 33 7.90 13.86 3.56
C GLN A 33 6.64 14.52 4.13
N GLU A 34 6.20 15.61 3.53
CA GLU A 34 4.86 16.13 3.79
C GLU A 34 3.84 15.09 3.32
N ALA A 35 3.15 14.46 4.28
CA ALA A 35 2.05 13.57 3.99
C ALA A 35 0.85 14.41 3.54
N HIS A 36 0.39 14.21 2.30
CA HIS A 36 -0.84 14.82 1.85
C HIS A 36 -2.02 14.23 2.63
N ALA A 37 -2.86 15.09 3.21
CA ALA A 37 -4.02 14.64 3.97
C ALA A 37 -4.99 13.86 3.06
N LEU A 38 -5.29 12.62 3.46
CA LEU A 38 -6.29 11.81 2.77
C LEU A 38 -7.69 12.41 2.99
N ARG A 39 -8.48 12.44 1.94
CA ARG A 39 -9.90 12.77 2.04
C ARG A 39 -10.68 11.53 2.51
N PRO A 40 -11.89 11.71 3.10
CA PRO A 40 -12.74 10.58 3.48
C PRO A 40 -13.01 9.63 2.32
N TYR A 41 -13.13 8.34 2.63
CA TYR A 41 -13.56 7.37 1.64
C TYR A 41 -15.03 7.60 1.25
N PRO A 42 -15.38 7.38 -0.02
CA PRO A 42 -16.78 7.46 -0.42
C PRO A 42 -17.59 6.38 0.31
N GLU A 43 -18.64 6.80 0.98
CA GLU A 43 -19.65 5.90 1.58
C GLU A 43 -20.68 5.56 0.50
N THR A 44 -20.57 4.37 -0.05
CA THR A 44 -21.50 3.89 -1.08
C THR A 44 -21.55 2.37 -1.12
N ASP A 45 -22.73 1.83 -1.30
CA ASP A 45 -22.97 0.42 -1.62
C ASP A 45 -22.95 0.16 -3.12
N GLU A 46 -22.87 1.21 -3.95
CA GLU A 46 -22.82 1.11 -5.39
C GLU A 46 -21.48 0.55 -5.87
N PHE A 47 -21.50 0.06 -7.10
CA PHE A 47 -20.29 -0.42 -7.78
C PHE A 47 -19.31 0.74 -8.01
N LEU A 48 -18.20 0.72 -7.30
CA LEU A 48 -17.20 1.78 -7.36
C LEU A 48 -15.96 1.35 -8.15
N GLN A 49 -15.56 2.17 -9.12
CA GLN A 49 -14.34 1.98 -9.89
C GLN A 49 -13.11 2.59 -9.20
N CYS A 50 -11.93 2.08 -9.52
CA CYS A 50 -10.66 2.56 -8.94
C CYS A 50 -10.38 4.04 -9.23
N VAL A 51 -10.74 4.53 -10.41
CA VAL A 51 -10.51 5.93 -10.83
C VAL A 51 -11.33 6.93 -10.03
N PRO A 52 -12.69 6.85 -9.94
CA PRO A 52 -13.44 7.74 -9.07
C PRO A 52 -13.01 7.65 -7.60
N PHE A 53 -12.74 6.45 -7.10
CA PHE A 53 -12.20 6.28 -5.74
C PHE A 53 -10.89 7.07 -5.54
N ALA A 54 -9.91 6.85 -6.42
CA ALA A 54 -8.61 7.51 -6.30
C ALA A 54 -8.73 9.04 -6.36
N ARG A 55 -9.56 9.60 -7.24
CA ARG A 55 -9.83 11.05 -7.28
C ARG A 55 -10.37 11.56 -5.95
N THR A 56 -11.42 10.91 -5.45
CA THR A 56 -12.08 11.33 -4.21
C THR A 56 -11.10 11.35 -3.05
N VAL A 57 -10.29 10.29 -2.89
CA VAL A 57 -9.43 10.13 -1.72
C VAL A 57 -8.13 10.93 -1.82
N SER A 58 -7.50 11.00 -2.99
CA SER A 58 -6.23 11.69 -3.18
C SER A 58 -6.35 13.16 -3.57
N GLY A 59 -7.47 13.55 -4.18
CA GLY A 59 -7.62 14.89 -4.76
C GLY A 59 -6.92 15.08 -6.11
N VAL A 60 -6.39 14.02 -6.71
CA VAL A 60 -5.81 14.08 -8.07
C VAL A 60 -6.93 14.11 -9.10
N GLU A 61 -7.08 15.22 -9.80
CA GLU A 61 -8.17 15.48 -10.76
C GLU A 61 -7.80 14.99 -12.17
N ILE A 62 -7.64 13.66 -12.34
CA ILE A 62 -7.41 12.99 -13.62
C ILE A 62 -8.61 12.09 -13.93
N TYR A 63 -9.05 12.06 -15.19
CA TYR A 63 -10.22 11.35 -15.67
C TYR A 63 -9.85 10.31 -16.74
N GLY A 64 -10.78 9.43 -17.08
CA GLY A 64 -10.57 8.35 -18.03
C GLY A 64 -9.93 7.11 -17.40
N ASP A 65 -9.55 6.15 -18.24
CA ASP A 65 -9.01 4.86 -17.81
C ASP A 65 -7.70 5.00 -17.02
N ALA A 66 -7.51 4.14 -16.02
CA ALA A 66 -6.37 4.21 -15.11
C ALA A 66 -5.01 4.13 -15.83
N TRP A 67 -4.91 3.37 -16.94
CA TRP A 67 -3.66 3.28 -17.71
C TRP A 67 -3.20 4.60 -18.31
N THR A 68 -4.13 5.56 -18.54
CA THR A 68 -3.83 6.88 -19.10
C THR A 68 -3.30 7.87 -18.05
N TRP A 69 -3.51 7.59 -16.77
CA TRP A 69 -3.24 8.52 -15.68
C TRP A 69 -1.79 8.97 -15.61
N TRP A 70 -0.86 8.05 -15.79
CA TRP A 70 0.56 8.38 -15.75
C TRP A 70 0.94 9.44 -16.78
N LYS A 71 0.45 9.28 -18.01
CA LYS A 71 0.70 10.27 -19.08
C LYS A 71 -0.05 11.56 -18.82
N GLN A 72 -1.30 11.51 -18.41
CA GLN A 72 -2.11 12.71 -18.12
C GLN A 72 -1.56 13.53 -16.96
N ALA A 73 -0.86 12.92 -16.03
CA ALA A 73 -0.20 13.61 -14.91
C ALA A 73 1.00 14.46 -15.36
N GLU A 74 1.54 14.24 -16.57
CA GLU A 74 2.67 14.98 -17.07
C GLU A 74 2.36 16.49 -17.18
N GLY A 75 3.23 17.32 -16.60
CA GLY A 75 3.04 18.78 -16.57
C GLY A 75 1.93 19.27 -15.63
N ARG A 76 1.10 18.37 -15.05
CA ARG A 76 0.00 18.73 -14.14
C ARG A 76 0.29 18.36 -12.70
N TYR A 77 0.90 17.19 -12.48
CA TYR A 77 1.24 16.64 -11.17
C TYR A 77 2.67 16.17 -11.17
N ARG A 78 3.32 16.25 -10.02
CA ARG A 78 4.62 15.62 -9.84
C ARG A 78 4.47 14.09 -9.89
N ARG A 79 5.46 13.42 -10.48
CA ARG A 79 5.52 11.96 -10.59
C ARG A 79 6.86 11.46 -10.08
N GLY A 80 6.93 10.26 -9.56
CA GLY A 80 8.16 9.67 -9.07
C GLY A 80 8.05 8.20 -8.70
N ARG A 81 9.12 7.71 -8.10
CA ARG A 81 9.24 6.30 -7.67
C ARG A 81 9.14 6.14 -6.15
N GLU A 82 9.12 7.23 -5.41
CA GLU A 82 9.08 7.19 -3.96
C GLU A 82 7.63 7.17 -3.47
N PRO A 83 7.22 6.18 -2.64
CA PRO A 83 5.87 6.17 -2.08
C PRO A 83 5.71 7.27 -1.03
N ARG A 84 4.63 8.05 -1.14
CA ARG A 84 4.21 9.07 -0.16
C ARG A 84 2.76 8.85 0.20
N ILE A 85 2.38 9.10 1.45
CA ILE A 85 0.98 9.03 1.86
C ILE A 85 0.18 10.06 1.06
N GLY A 86 -0.98 9.64 0.54
CA GLY A 86 -1.82 10.44 -0.36
C GLY A 86 -1.47 10.32 -1.85
N ALA A 87 -0.28 9.82 -2.20
CA ALA A 87 0.09 9.63 -3.60
C ALA A 87 -0.73 8.51 -4.25
N VAL A 88 -0.98 8.66 -5.54
CA VAL A 88 -1.67 7.65 -6.36
C VAL A 88 -0.64 6.73 -7.00
N LEU A 89 -0.62 5.47 -6.59
CA LEU A 89 0.10 4.40 -7.26
C LEU A 89 -0.57 4.09 -8.60
N ALA A 90 0.16 4.22 -9.71
CA ALA A 90 -0.33 3.96 -11.06
C ALA A 90 0.27 2.67 -11.62
N LEU A 91 -0.56 1.63 -11.79
CA LEU A 91 -0.17 0.38 -12.42
C LEU A 91 -0.23 0.49 -13.95
N ARG A 92 0.67 -0.22 -14.61
CA ARG A 92 0.67 -0.31 -16.07
C ARG A 92 -0.45 -1.21 -16.57
N GLN A 93 -0.87 -0.96 -17.79
CA GLN A 93 -1.73 -1.87 -18.53
C GLN A 93 -1.01 -3.20 -18.78
N THR A 94 -1.75 -4.31 -18.63
CA THR A 94 -1.29 -5.66 -18.94
C THR A 94 -2.44 -6.47 -19.52
N GLY A 95 -2.18 -7.68 -20.02
CA GLY A 95 -3.23 -8.59 -20.49
C GLY A 95 -4.30 -8.91 -19.43
N ARG A 96 -3.92 -8.95 -18.14
CA ARG A 96 -4.84 -9.16 -17.01
C ARG A 96 -5.47 -7.87 -16.52
N LEU A 97 -4.85 -6.74 -16.74
CA LEU A 97 -5.23 -5.42 -16.23
C LEU A 97 -5.38 -4.45 -17.41
N ARG A 98 -6.33 -4.76 -18.30
CA ARG A 98 -6.47 -4.07 -19.59
C ARG A 98 -6.75 -2.57 -19.49
N LEU A 99 -7.38 -2.12 -18.41
CA LEU A 99 -7.65 -0.71 -18.16
C LEU A 99 -6.63 -0.07 -17.21
N GLY A 100 -5.55 -0.80 -16.85
CA GLY A 100 -4.66 -0.37 -15.80
C GLY A 100 -5.36 -0.40 -14.43
N HIS A 101 -4.70 0.14 -13.41
CA HIS A 101 -5.29 0.32 -12.08
C HIS A 101 -4.61 1.45 -11.33
N VAL A 102 -5.35 2.09 -10.45
CA VAL A 102 -4.84 3.11 -9.52
C VAL A 102 -5.26 2.80 -8.09
N ALA A 103 -4.37 3.09 -7.15
CA ALA A 103 -4.58 2.92 -5.73
C ALA A 103 -3.95 4.08 -4.97
N VAL A 104 -4.51 4.45 -3.81
CA VAL A 104 -3.99 5.56 -2.99
C VAL A 104 -3.14 4.99 -1.86
N VAL A 105 -1.92 5.48 -1.70
CA VAL A 105 -1.02 5.11 -0.60
C VAL A 105 -1.55 5.69 0.70
N VAL A 106 -1.77 4.85 1.71
CA VAL A 106 -2.34 5.26 2.99
C VAL A 106 -1.39 5.05 4.17
N ALA A 107 -0.36 4.22 4.01
CA ALA A 107 0.72 4.07 4.98
C ALA A 107 1.94 3.43 4.33
N ARG A 108 3.11 3.65 4.91
CA ARG A 108 4.34 2.90 4.62
C ARG A 108 4.61 1.96 5.79
N ILE A 109 4.90 0.70 5.52
CA ILE A 109 5.26 -0.31 6.54
C ILE A 109 6.77 -0.33 6.70
N ASP A 110 7.50 -0.46 5.59
CA ASP A 110 8.96 -0.49 5.53
C ASP A 110 9.46 -0.08 4.13
N GLU A 111 10.71 -0.39 3.81
CA GLU A 111 11.33 -0.02 2.54
C GLU A 111 10.70 -0.69 1.31
N ARG A 112 10.06 -1.85 1.49
CA ARG A 112 9.47 -2.65 0.42
C ARG A 112 7.98 -2.91 0.57
N ARG A 113 7.35 -2.44 1.67
CA ARG A 113 5.93 -2.67 1.92
C ARG A 113 5.20 -1.40 2.27
N LEU A 114 4.02 -1.25 1.70
CA LEU A 114 3.10 -0.16 1.99
C LEU A 114 1.66 -0.67 2.06
N LEU A 115 0.77 0.17 2.54
CA LEU A 115 -0.66 -0.04 2.51
C LEU A 115 -1.29 0.90 1.49
N VAL A 116 -2.16 0.36 0.66
CA VAL A 116 -2.98 1.16 -0.26
C VAL A 116 -4.46 0.97 0.03
N SER A 117 -5.25 1.97 -0.34
CA SER A 117 -6.69 1.85 -0.45
C SER A 117 -7.13 2.12 -1.88
N HIS A 118 -8.07 1.33 -2.38
CA HIS A 118 -8.56 1.40 -3.75
C HIS A 118 -9.95 0.75 -3.87
N ALA A 119 -10.55 0.80 -5.04
CA ALA A 119 -11.79 0.10 -5.32
C ALA A 119 -11.68 -0.79 -6.55
N ASN A 120 -12.59 -1.76 -6.67
CA ASN A 120 -12.69 -2.66 -7.82
C ASN A 120 -11.43 -3.48 -8.10
N TRP A 121 -10.87 -4.08 -7.06
CA TRP A 121 -9.71 -4.96 -7.16
C TRP A 121 -10.12 -6.41 -6.89
N GLY A 122 -9.76 -7.30 -7.81
CA GLY A 122 -10.10 -8.72 -7.72
C GLY A 122 -10.96 -9.20 -8.89
N GLY A 123 -11.25 -10.51 -8.91
CA GLY A 123 -11.88 -11.19 -10.04
C GLY A 123 -13.31 -11.66 -9.78
N ASP A 124 -13.79 -11.62 -8.54
CA ASP A 124 -15.09 -12.17 -8.14
C ASP A 124 -16.07 -11.10 -7.65
N SER A 125 -17.32 -11.48 -7.45
CA SER A 125 -18.39 -10.57 -7.00
C SER A 125 -18.20 -10.02 -5.59
N ARG A 126 -17.36 -10.65 -4.75
CA ARG A 126 -17.06 -10.20 -3.38
C ARG A 126 -16.06 -9.06 -3.36
N THR A 127 -15.25 -8.95 -4.41
CA THR A 127 -14.14 -8.00 -4.49
C THR A 127 -14.37 -6.91 -5.53
N ARG A 128 -15.04 -7.22 -6.63
CA ARG A 128 -15.32 -6.27 -7.70
C ARG A 128 -16.29 -5.18 -7.27
N GLY A 129 -15.97 -3.94 -7.60
CA GLY A 129 -16.77 -2.76 -7.27
C GLY A 129 -16.77 -2.38 -5.79
N LYS A 130 -16.04 -3.11 -4.95
CA LYS A 130 -15.93 -2.83 -3.51
C LYS A 130 -14.66 -2.02 -3.20
N VAL A 131 -14.71 -1.28 -2.10
CA VAL A 131 -13.56 -0.59 -1.53
C VAL A 131 -12.71 -1.59 -0.74
N HIS A 132 -11.42 -1.60 -1.02
CA HIS A 132 -10.40 -2.33 -0.27
C HIS A 132 -9.55 -1.32 0.49
N THR A 133 -9.66 -1.34 1.80
CA THR A 133 -8.90 -0.43 2.67
C THR A 133 -7.62 -1.08 3.16
N ARG A 134 -6.52 -0.30 3.20
CA ARG A 134 -5.24 -0.70 3.81
C ARG A 134 -4.71 -2.05 3.31
N GLN A 135 -4.89 -2.37 2.03
CA GLN A 135 -4.39 -3.60 1.44
C GLN A 135 -2.85 -3.55 1.34
N PRO A 136 -2.14 -4.58 1.87
CA PRO A 136 -0.69 -4.64 1.76
C PRO A 136 -0.22 -4.81 0.33
N VAL A 137 0.79 -4.03 -0.04
CA VAL A 137 1.52 -4.10 -1.31
C VAL A 137 2.99 -4.25 -1.02
N MET A 138 3.64 -5.16 -1.75
CA MET A 138 5.07 -5.44 -1.64
C MET A 138 5.78 -5.08 -2.94
N ASP A 139 6.86 -4.33 -2.84
CA ASP A 139 7.82 -4.16 -3.93
C ASP A 139 8.68 -5.41 -4.09
N VAL A 140 8.66 -6.00 -5.26
CA VAL A 140 9.46 -7.15 -5.65
C VAL A 140 10.43 -6.82 -6.79
N SER A 141 10.60 -5.53 -7.09
CA SER A 141 11.59 -5.08 -8.06
C SER A 141 13.01 -5.33 -7.56
N PRO A 142 13.95 -5.74 -8.42
CA PRO A 142 15.35 -5.93 -8.01
C PRO A 142 16.00 -4.65 -7.46
N ALA A 143 15.65 -3.50 -8.05
CA ALA A 143 16.21 -2.20 -7.67
C ALA A 143 15.54 -1.53 -6.48
N ASN A 144 14.53 -2.14 -5.85
CA ASN A 144 13.70 -1.51 -4.81
C ASN A 144 13.14 -0.14 -5.26
N ASP A 145 12.60 -0.09 -6.47
CA ASP A 145 12.15 1.14 -7.13
C ASP A 145 10.64 1.18 -7.40
N TRP A 146 9.89 0.24 -6.81
CA TRP A 146 8.44 0.14 -6.92
C TRP A 146 7.93 -0.09 -8.35
N SER A 147 8.78 -0.61 -9.23
CA SER A 147 8.41 -0.91 -10.62
C SER A 147 7.66 -2.24 -10.78
N GLN A 148 7.78 -3.15 -9.82
CA GLN A 148 7.15 -4.48 -9.82
C GLN A 148 6.53 -4.76 -8.46
N LEU A 149 5.22 -4.96 -8.42
CA LEU A 149 4.47 -5.02 -7.18
C LEU A 149 3.63 -6.29 -7.07
N ARG A 150 3.46 -6.77 -5.85
CA ARG A 150 2.48 -7.80 -5.51
C ARG A 150 1.50 -7.25 -4.49
N PHE A 151 0.23 -7.56 -4.68
CA PHE A 151 -0.84 -7.21 -3.76
C PHE A 151 -1.19 -8.44 -2.93
N MET A 152 -1.43 -8.25 -1.64
CA MET A 152 -1.91 -9.32 -0.75
C MET A 152 -3.37 -9.61 -1.09
N ASN A 153 -3.71 -10.87 -1.23
CA ASN A 153 -5.09 -11.31 -1.43
C ASN A 153 -5.82 -11.48 -0.09
N THR A 154 -7.10 -11.85 -0.15
CA THR A 154 -7.95 -12.07 1.03
C THR A 154 -7.53 -13.27 1.89
N GLN A 155 -6.66 -14.15 1.37
CA GLN A 155 -6.08 -15.29 2.10
C GLN A 155 -4.74 -14.92 2.79
N GLY A 156 -4.32 -13.66 2.73
CA GLY A 156 -3.06 -13.22 3.35
C GLY A 156 -1.80 -13.56 2.53
N THR A 157 -1.94 -13.95 1.26
CA THR A 157 -0.81 -14.27 0.39
C THR A 157 -0.62 -13.21 -0.69
N PHE A 158 0.64 -12.95 -1.08
CA PHE A 158 0.94 -12.05 -2.17
C PHE A 158 0.74 -12.73 -3.52
N GLY A 159 -0.10 -12.13 -4.35
CA GLY A 159 -0.49 -12.66 -5.66
C GLY A 159 0.52 -12.43 -6.77
N SER A 160 0.02 -12.31 -8.00
CA SER A 160 0.83 -12.08 -9.22
C SER A 160 1.59 -10.75 -9.15
N VAL A 161 2.66 -10.66 -9.94
CA VAL A 161 3.41 -9.42 -10.14
C VAL A 161 2.66 -8.50 -11.12
N TYR A 162 2.56 -7.23 -10.76
CA TYR A 162 2.02 -6.16 -11.58
C TYR A 162 3.09 -5.09 -11.82
N PRO A 163 3.37 -4.71 -13.07
CA PRO A 163 4.26 -3.61 -13.36
C PRO A 163 3.60 -2.28 -13.03
N ALA A 164 4.38 -1.36 -12.45
CA ALA A 164 3.93 -0.02 -12.12
C ALA A 164 4.71 1.06 -12.90
N HIS A 165 4.05 2.19 -13.11
CA HIS A 165 4.70 3.41 -13.56
C HIS A 165 5.41 4.12 -12.40
N GLY A 166 4.81 4.10 -11.22
CA GLY A 166 5.24 4.81 -10.02
C GLY A 166 4.07 5.53 -9.35
N PHE A 167 4.37 6.67 -8.73
CA PHE A 167 3.44 7.44 -7.91
C PHE A 167 3.17 8.81 -8.53
N ILE A 168 1.90 9.22 -8.55
CA ILE A 168 1.44 10.56 -8.91
C ILE A 168 1.16 11.26 -7.59
N TYR A 169 1.82 12.39 -7.35
CA TYR A 169 1.67 13.15 -6.12
C TYR A 169 0.54 14.17 -6.26
N PRO A 170 -0.34 14.33 -5.25
CA PRO A 170 -1.48 15.24 -5.35
C PRO A 170 -1.09 16.72 -5.43
N GLU A 171 0.15 17.07 -5.01
CA GLU A 171 0.64 18.41 -5.22
C GLU A 171 0.76 18.70 -6.73
N GLN A 172 0.10 19.74 -7.18
CA GLN A 172 0.23 20.19 -8.57
C GLN A 172 1.70 20.45 -8.87
N ALA A 173 2.15 20.04 -10.05
CA ALA A 173 3.42 20.53 -10.55
C ALA A 173 3.31 22.07 -10.55
N VAL A 174 4.04 22.74 -9.67
CA VAL A 174 4.16 24.18 -9.72
C VAL A 174 4.63 24.47 -11.13
N ALA A 175 3.75 25.05 -11.93
CA ALA A 175 4.17 25.56 -13.23
C ALA A 175 5.42 26.38 -12.93
N ALA A 176 6.55 26.01 -13.54
CA ALA A 176 7.74 26.82 -13.42
C ALA A 176 7.31 28.20 -13.82
N LEU A 177 7.14 29.09 -12.84
CA LEU A 177 6.95 30.48 -13.08
C LEU A 177 8.24 30.90 -13.76
N GLY A 178 8.24 30.64 -15.08
CA GLY A 178 9.24 31.19 -15.98
C GLY A 178 9.11 32.69 -15.88
N ARG A 179 10.05 33.28 -15.28
CA ARG A 179 10.78 34.46 -15.79
C ARG A 179 11.67 35.01 -14.73
#